data_3a663d4a30e5d8b48635fd75d15ec4bc
#
_entry.id   3a663d4a30e5d8b48635fd75d15ec4bc
#
_cell.length_a   1.000
_cell.length_b   1.000
_cell.length_c   1.000
_cell.angle_alpha   90.00
_cell.angle_beta   90.00
_cell.angle_gamma   90.00
#
_symmetry.space_group_name_H-M   'P 1'
#
loop_
_entity.id
_entity.type
_entity.pdbx_description
1 polymer ?
#
loop_
_entity_poly.entity_id
_entity_poly.type
_entity_poly.pdbx_seq_one_letter_code
_entity_poly.pdbx_strand_id
1 'polypeptide(L)'
;FAVFRPGKHTISKYWEFNPSKTIRYRTDAEYEEHFRTVFATAVQRKLRSDRPVLAELSGGRDSSSIVCMADTIIGRGTAETLRLDTLSMYDDSEPNWNERPYFTKVEEKRGRTGWHVNVGAQDPEKAPPSEPPPESLRGRFVPTPGYDGRTSEQVRRCMASQGYRVVLSGIGGDEVMGGVPTPAPELENLLARAQFAALAHQLKVWALEKRKPWFHLFWEAARGFFPPALVGVPKYMRPAPWLRSSFVKRHRAALTGYPSRTKLFGPLPSIQENVSTLDALRRQLARTALPFEPPYEKRYPYLDRDLLEFMFAIPREQLVRPTQRRSLMRRALVGIVPDEILNRKTKAFVARSPMVAIANDWTRFAGLTQNMLSSSLGIVDSERISEALRKVRRGEEVPIIALRRTLCLEEWLRNLRASGIINLDPAVKPELRWQASIQG
;
A
#
# COMPACT_ATOMS: atom_id res chain seq x y z
N PHE A 1 -14.87 14.96 -11.26
CA PHE A 1 -16.18 14.46 -10.83
C PHE A 1 -16.92 13.81 -11.99
N ALA A 2 -17.89 12.96 -11.67
CA ALA A 2 -18.78 12.35 -12.63
C ALA A 2 -20.24 12.71 -12.30
N VAL A 3 -21.02 13.02 -13.33
CA VAL A 3 -22.45 13.28 -13.21
C VAL A 3 -23.17 12.17 -13.97
N PHE A 4 -24.03 11.43 -13.26
CA PHE A 4 -24.85 10.38 -13.83
C PHE A 4 -26.29 10.88 -13.96
N ARG A 5 -26.87 10.72 -15.14
CA ARG A 5 -28.27 10.98 -15.47
C ARG A 5 -28.84 9.77 -16.20
N PRO A 6 -30.15 9.55 -16.22
CA PRO A 6 -30.73 8.46 -16.99
C PRO A 6 -30.22 8.49 -18.45
N GLY A 7 -29.62 7.39 -18.90
CA GLY A 7 -29.07 7.24 -20.26
C GLY A 7 -27.82 8.06 -20.61
N LYS A 8 -27.26 8.85 -19.65
CA LYS A 8 -26.09 9.68 -19.92
C LYS A 8 -25.19 9.82 -18.70
N HIS A 9 -23.88 9.71 -18.91
CA HIS A 9 -22.89 10.09 -17.89
C HIS A 9 -21.90 11.10 -18.47
N THR A 10 -21.44 12.02 -17.62
CA THR A 10 -20.44 13.03 -17.97
C THR A 10 -19.32 13.00 -16.96
N ILE A 11 -18.09 12.91 -17.42
CA ILE A 11 -16.90 12.96 -16.59
C ILE A 11 -16.20 14.29 -16.84
N SER A 12 -15.98 15.08 -15.79
CA SER A 12 -15.29 16.36 -15.85
C SER A 12 -14.07 16.35 -14.95
N LYS A 13 -12.94 16.74 -15.51
CA LYS A 13 -11.70 16.97 -14.75
C LYS A 13 -11.81 18.31 -14.03
N TYR A 14 -11.66 18.33 -12.72
CA TYR A 14 -11.73 19.55 -11.92
C TYR A 14 -10.39 19.93 -11.29
N TRP A 15 -9.43 19.04 -11.34
CA TRP A 15 -8.11 19.27 -10.79
C TRP A 15 -7.04 18.44 -11.53
N GLU A 16 -5.83 18.96 -11.60
CA GLU A 16 -4.65 18.34 -12.18
C GLU A 16 -3.39 18.81 -11.47
N PHE A 17 -2.40 17.95 -11.31
CA PHE A 17 -1.08 18.37 -10.84
C PHE A 17 -0.43 19.31 -11.84
N ASN A 18 0.06 20.44 -11.35
CA ASN A 18 0.91 21.30 -12.15
C ASN A 18 2.38 20.86 -12.04
N PRO A 19 2.94 20.19 -13.08
CA PRO A 19 4.30 19.66 -13.02
C PRO A 19 5.38 20.76 -13.04
N SER A 20 5.00 22.01 -13.35
CA SER A 20 5.90 23.14 -13.39
C SER A 20 5.94 23.92 -12.07
N LYS A 21 5.03 23.60 -11.13
CA LYS A 21 5.02 24.26 -9.81
C LYS A 21 6.25 23.84 -9.03
N THR A 22 7.05 24.83 -8.64
CA THR A 22 8.23 24.62 -7.79
C THR A 22 8.20 25.54 -6.59
N ILE A 23 8.57 25.00 -5.43
CA ILE A 23 8.69 25.75 -4.18
C ILE A 23 10.17 25.70 -3.78
N ARG A 24 10.75 26.88 -3.59
CA ARG A 24 12.14 27.04 -3.17
C ARG A 24 12.21 27.96 -1.97
N TYR A 25 12.69 27.45 -0.84
CA TYR A 25 12.96 28.21 0.35
C TYR A 25 14.47 28.38 0.55
N ARG A 26 14.85 29.32 1.37
CA ARG A 26 16.27 29.60 1.68
C ARG A 26 16.84 28.65 2.70
N THR A 27 16.01 28.17 3.62
CA THR A 27 16.42 27.34 4.75
C THR A 27 15.60 26.06 4.86
N ASP A 28 16.17 25.05 5.49
CA ASP A 28 15.46 23.81 5.83
C ASP A 28 14.27 24.08 6.76
N ALA A 29 14.41 25.01 7.69
CA ALA A 29 13.36 25.37 8.65
C ALA A 29 12.08 25.87 8.00
N GLU A 30 12.17 26.63 6.90
CA GLU A 30 10.99 27.07 6.15
C GLU A 30 10.25 25.91 5.49
N TYR A 31 10.97 24.90 4.98
CA TYR A 31 10.34 23.67 4.46
C TYR A 31 9.66 22.87 5.57
N GLU A 32 10.28 22.80 6.74
CA GLU A 32 9.76 22.09 7.90
C GLU A 32 8.48 22.72 8.44
N GLU A 33 8.44 24.06 8.52
CA GLU A 33 7.27 24.80 8.98
C GLU A 33 6.10 24.67 8.00
N HIS A 34 6.36 24.85 6.71
CA HIS A 34 5.33 24.67 5.68
C HIS A 34 4.80 23.22 5.68
N PHE A 35 5.71 22.24 5.77
CA PHE A 35 5.29 20.84 5.89
C PHE A 35 4.41 20.61 7.11
N ARG A 36 4.80 21.11 8.29
CA ARG A 36 4.00 21.00 9.52
C ARG A 36 2.59 21.54 9.32
N THR A 37 2.49 22.70 8.70
CA THR A 37 1.21 23.37 8.45
C THR A 37 0.31 22.56 7.51
N VAL A 38 0.82 22.15 6.35
CA VAL A 38 0.01 21.40 5.38
C VAL A 38 -0.31 19.98 5.87
N PHE A 39 0.60 19.36 6.62
CA PHE A 39 0.36 18.05 7.21
C PHE A 39 -0.68 18.11 8.33
N ALA A 40 -0.61 19.12 9.21
CA ALA A 40 -1.62 19.35 10.24
C ALA A 40 -3.01 19.58 9.61
N THR A 41 -3.11 20.40 8.58
CA THR A 41 -4.34 20.64 7.83
C THR A 41 -4.87 19.35 7.20
N ALA A 42 -3.98 18.56 6.58
CA ALA A 42 -4.35 17.28 5.98
C ALA A 42 -4.92 16.30 7.02
N VAL A 43 -4.29 16.18 8.19
CA VAL A 43 -4.79 15.34 9.29
C VAL A 43 -6.10 15.88 9.84
N GLN A 44 -6.20 17.18 10.10
CA GLN A 44 -7.40 17.83 10.62
C GLN A 44 -8.63 17.57 9.74
N ARG A 45 -8.51 17.72 8.42
CA ARG A 45 -9.59 17.43 7.46
C ARG A 45 -10.09 15.99 7.53
N LYS A 46 -9.22 15.05 7.90
CA LYS A 46 -9.57 13.62 8.00
C LYS A 46 -10.12 13.22 9.35
N LEU A 47 -10.02 14.11 10.36
CA LEU A 47 -10.60 13.90 11.71
C LEU A 47 -12.10 14.24 11.82
N ARG A 48 -12.72 14.79 10.76
CA ARG A 48 -14.14 15.15 10.79
C ARG A 48 -15.01 13.92 11.04
N SER A 49 -15.64 13.86 12.20
CA SER A 49 -16.54 12.76 12.60
C SER A 49 -17.38 13.16 13.79
N ASP A 50 -18.65 12.78 13.78
CA ASP A 50 -19.57 12.85 14.91
C ASP A 50 -19.34 11.77 15.96
N ARG A 51 -18.43 10.83 15.67
CA ARG A 51 -18.06 9.70 16.54
C ARG A 51 -16.55 9.63 16.73
N PRO A 52 -16.07 8.83 17.70
CA PRO A 52 -14.66 8.59 17.84
C PRO A 52 -14.04 8.12 16.51
N VAL A 53 -12.82 8.59 16.21
CA VAL A 53 -12.06 8.18 15.04
C VAL A 53 -11.07 7.09 15.47
N LEU A 54 -10.93 6.04 14.66
CA LEU A 54 -9.91 5.02 14.85
C LEU A 54 -8.72 5.30 13.93
N ALA A 55 -7.49 5.13 14.41
CA ALA A 55 -6.29 5.23 13.58
C ALA A 55 -5.49 3.92 13.62
N GLU A 56 -5.06 3.45 12.44
CA GLU A 56 -4.09 2.36 12.36
C GLU A 56 -2.75 2.84 12.92
N LEU A 57 -2.18 2.10 13.89
CA LEU A 57 -0.91 2.41 14.54
C LEU A 57 0.03 1.21 14.46
N SER A 58 0.94 1.21 13.49
CA SER A 58 1.92 0.13 13.29
C SER A 58 3.27 0.39 13.98
N GLY A 59 3.44 1.50 14.72
CA GLY A 59 4.75 1.91 15.20
C GLY A 59 5.73 2.35 14.11
N GLY A 60 5.29 2.38 12.85
CA GLY A 60 6.01 2.98 11.74
C GLY A 60 5.86 4.51 11.75
N ARG A 61 6.80 5.22 11.08
CA ARG A 61 6.79 6.69 11.06
C ARG A 61 5.47 7.27 10.56
N ASP A 62 4.90 6.69 9.50
CA ASP A 62 3.72 7.27 8.84
C ASP A 62 2.49 7.21 9.74
N SER A 63 2.15 6.05 10.27
CA SER A 63 1.01 5.89 11.17
C SER A 63 1.19 6.67 12.48
N SER A 64 2.40 6.59 13.07
CA SER A 64 2.71 7.32 14.31
C SER A 64 2.62 8.83 14.13
N SER A 65 3.07 9.36 12.98
CA SER A 65 2.99 10.79 12.69
C SER A 65 1.54 11.28 12.57
N ILE A 66 0.67 10.49 11.94
CA ILE A 66 -0.76 10.81 11.88
C ILE A 66 -1.36 10.85 13.28
N VAL A 67 -1.10 9.82 14.09
CA VAL A 67 -1.64 9.71 15.45
C VAL A 67 -1.16 10.87 16.33
N CYS A 68 0.15 11.14 16.37
CA CYS A 68 0.70 12.21 17.21
C CYS A 68 0.25 13.61 16.74
N MET A 69 0.14 13.84 15.43
CA MET A 69 -0.39 15.09 14.91
C MET A 69 -1.87 15.26 15.24
N ALA A 70 -2.66 14.19 15.12
CA ALA A 70 -4.08 14.19 15.48
C ALA A 70 -4.28 14.50 16.97
N ASP A 71 -3.49 13.89 17.86
CA ASP A 71 -3.54 14.21 19.30
C ASP A 71 -3.19 15.68 19.57
N THR A 72 -2.21 16.23 18.84
CA THR A 72 -1.86 17.67 18.94
C THR A 72 -3.03 18.56 18.52
N ILE A 73 -3.73 18.20 17.45
CA ILE A 73 -4.89 18.96 16.94
C ILE A 73 -6.07 18.87 17.93
N ILE A 74 -6.35 17.67 18.43
CA ILE A 74 -7.42 17.44 19.43
C ILE A 74 -7.10 18.19 20.72
N GLY A 75 -5.87 18.11 21.22
CA GLY A 75 -5.43 18.81 22.43
C GLY A 75 -5.51 20.34 22.34
N ARG A 76 -5.47 20.90 21.11
CA ARG A 76 -5.71 22.34 20.86
C ARG A 76 -7.19 22.69 20.73
N GLY A 77 -8.10 21.73 20.80
CA GLY A 77 -9.52 21.96 20.63
C GLY A 77 -9.95 22.36 19.20
N THR A 78 -9.11 22.08 18.19
CA THR A 78 -9.36 22.47 16.79
C THR A 78 -9.89 21.33 15.92
N ALA A 79 -10.09 20.14 16.49
CA ALA A 79 -10.67 18.99 15.80
C ALA A 79 -12.19 18.95 15.98
N GLU A 80 -12.91 18.45 14.97
CA GLU A 80 -14.36 18.19 15.08
C GLU A 80 -14.64 16.91 15.89
N THR A 81 -13.73 15.94 15.93
CA THR A 81 -13.83 14.77 16.80
C THR A 81 -13.26 15.05 18.18
N LEU A 82 -13.90 14.50 19.22
CA LEU A 82 -13.44 14.63 20.59
C LEU A 82 -12.44 13.53 21.00
N ARG A 83 -12.35 12.43 20.24
CA ARG A 83 -11.53 11.28 20.60
C ARG A 83 -10.95 10.56 19.41
N LEU A 84 -9.64 10.25 19.53
CA LEU A 84 -8.92 9.37 18.63
C LEU A 84 -8.48 8.12 19.40
N ASP A 85 -8.89 6.96 18.92
CA ASP A 85 -8.40 5.67 19.42
C ASP A 85 -7.44 5.04 18.39
N THR A 86 -6.66 4.03 18.80
CA THR A 86 -5.69 3.39 17.92
C THR A 86 -5.90 1.90 17.83
N LEU A 87 -5.56 1.32 16.68
CA LEU A 87 -5.56 -0.11 16.41
C LEU A 87 -4.16 -0.53 15.93
N SER A 88 -3.51 -1.38 16.71
CA SER A 88 -2.18 -1.93 16.41
C SER A 88 -2.29 -3.42 16.13
N MET A 89 -1.76 -3.83 14.95
CA MET A 89 -1.63 -5.24 14.59
C MET A 89 -0.19 -5.67 14.79
N TYR A 90 0.02 -6.84 15.38
CA TYR A 90 1.35 -7.38 15.64
C TYR A 90 1.37 -8.89 15.47
N ASP A 91 2.56 -9.45 15.29
CA ASP A 91 2.78 -10.89 15.17
C ASP A 91 4.01 -11.27 15.98
N ASP A 92 3.79 -11.86 17.15
CA ASP A 92 4.87 -12.29 18.03
C ASP A 92 5.61 -13.53 17.50
N SER A 93 5.04 -14.25 16.54
CA SER A 93 5.66 -15.42 15.89
C SER A 93 6.59 -15.04 14.75
N GLU A 94 6.50 -13.81 14.23
CA GLU A 94 7.32 -13.31 13.13
C GLU A 94 8.53 -12.55 13.65
N PRO A 95 9.76 -13.09 13.51
CA PRO A 95 10.97 -12.51 14.13
C PRO A 95 11.32 -11.12 13.60
N ASN A 96 10.82 -10.77 12.41
CA ASN A 96 11.09 -9.50 11.75
C ASN A 96 9.95 -8.47 11.90
N TRP A 97 8.90 -8.81 12.63
CA TRP A 97 7.72 -7.94 12.79
C TRP A 97 7.45 -7.60 14.25
N ASN A 98 8.48 -7.22 14.97
CA ASN A 98 8.32 -6.72 16.34
C ASN A 98 7.94 -5.24 16.31
N GLU A 99 6.65 -4.94 16.19
CA GLU A 99 6.11 -3.58 16.20
C GLU A 99 5.76 -3.07 17.62
N ARG A 100 5.62 -3.96 18.58
CA ARG A 100 5.22 -3.61 19.96
C ARG A 100 6.07 -2.51 20.58
N PRO A 101 7.42 -2.58 20.61
CA PRO A 101 8.24 -1.55 21.23
C PRO A 101 8.02 -0.15 20.67
N TYR A 102 7.57 -0.07 19.41
CA TYR A 102 7.39 1.20 18.72
C TYR A 102 5.99 1.77 18.90
N PHE A 103 4.93 0.98 18.72
CA PHE A 103 3.59 1.53 18.96
C PHE A 103 3.36 1.82 20.46
N THR A 104 3.97 1.05 21.37
CA THR A 104 3.93 1.33 22.81
C THR A 104 4.54 2.69 23.14
N LYS A 105 5.63 3.11 22.47
CA LYS A 105 6.20 4.47 22.66
C LYS A 105 5.22 5.58 22.29
N VAL A 106 4.40 5.36 21.26
CA VAL A 106 3.34 6.31 20.91
C VAL A 106 2.24 6.31 21.98
N GLU A 107 1.84 5.15 22.47
CA GLU A 107 0.83 5.01 23.52
C GLU A 107 1.30 5.62 24.86
N GLU A 108 2.56 5.43 25.25
CA GLU A 108 3.19 6.08 26.40
C GLU A 108 3.08 7.60 26.30
N LYS A 109 3.46 8.17 25.15
CA LYS A 109 3.35 9.61 24.90
C LYS A 109 1.92 10.12 24.99
N ARG A 110 0.94 9.32 24.53
CA ARG A 110 -0.49 9.64 24.56
C ARG A 110 -1.12 9.50 25.96
N GLY A 111 -0.49 8.72 26.85
CA GLY A 111 -1.08 8.30 28.12
C GLY A 111 -2.29 7.38 27.97
N ARG A 112 -2.44 6.71 26.82
CA ARG A 112 -3.58 5.83 26.49
C ARG A 112 -3.16 4.63 25.65
N THR A 113 -3.62 3.44 26.04
CA THR A 113 -3.46 2.19 25.30
C THR A 113 -4.56 2.06 24.24
N GLY A 114 -4.19 1.60 23.05
CA GLY A 114 -5.12 1.30 21.95
C GLY A 114 -5.56 -0.16 21.93
N TRP A 115 -6.25 -0.52 20.86
CA TRP A 115 -6.63 -1.89 20.57
C TRP A 115 -5.42 -2.63 19.98
N HIS A 116 -5.15 -3.83 20.51
CA HIS A 116 -4.06 -4.67 20.03
C HIS A 116 -4.63 -5.97 19.45
N VAL A 117 -4.29 -6.29 18.20
CA VAL A 117 -4.71 -7.50 17.50
C VAL A 117 -3.49 -8.31 17.11
N ASN A 118 -3.37 -9.52 17.69
CA ASN A 118 -2.36 -10.48 17.31
C ASN A 118 -2.79 -11.19 16.01
N VAL A 119 -2.04 -10.99 14.95
CA VAL A 119 -2.27 -11.60 13.64
C VAL A 119 -1.35 -12.80 13.37
N GLY A 120 -0.54 -13.20 14.36
CA GLY A 120 0.36 -14.35 14.27
C GLY A 120 -0.38 -15.67 14.11
N ALA A 121 0.35 -16.67 13.60
CA ALA A 121 -0.14 -18.03 13.49
C ALA A 121 -0.47 -18.57 14.89
N GLN A 122 -1.74 -18.67 15.20
CA GLN A 122 -2.24 -19.32 16.40
C GLN A 122 -2.75 -20.73 16.05
N ASP A 123 -2.91 -21.54 17.05
CA ASP A 123 -3.41 -22.90 16.92
C ASP A 123 -4.75 -22.92 16.14
N PRO A 124 -4.84 -23.62 14.98
CA PRO A 124 -6.05 -23.68 14.20
C PRO A 124 -7.25 -24.27 14.96
N GLU A 125 -7.00 -25.17 15.92
CA GLU A 125 -8.05 -25.81 16.71
C GLU A 125 -8.73 -24.86 17.72
N LYS A 126 -8.04 -23.80 18.10
CA LYS A 126 -8.57 -22.79 19.04
C LYS A 126 -9.18 -21.56 18.33
N ALA A 127 -9.16 -21.55 17.02
CA ALA A 127 -9.72 -20.45 16.26
C ALA A 127 -11.25 -20.57 16.18
N PRO A 128 -12.02 -19.52 16.55
CA PRO A 128 -13.45 -19.52 16.27
C PRO A 128 -13.67 -19.61 14.76
N PRO A 129 -14.71 -20.33 14.30
CA PRO A 129 -15.03 -20.39 12.89
C PRO A 129 -15.17 -18.96 12.34
N SER A 130 -14.57 -18.71 11.19
CA SER A 130 -14.73 -17.42 10.50
C SER A 130 -16.15 -17.31 9.99
N GLU A 131 -16.90 -16.33 10.47
CA GLU A 131 -18.20 -16.03 9.88
C GLU A 131 -18.02 -15.66 8.40
N PRO A 132 -18.83 -16.19 7.51
CA PRO A 132 -18.80 -15.77 6.11
C PRO A 132 -19.13 -14.27 6.04
N PRO A 133 -18.57 -13.54 5.05
CA PRO A 133 -18.90 -12.14 4.88
C PRO A 133 -20.42 -11.96 4.70
N PRO A 134 -21.00 -10.86 5.17
CA PRO A 134 -22.41 -10.54 4.98
C PRO A 134 -22.85 -10.73 3.53
N GLU A 135 -24.05 -11.23 3.32
CA GLU A 135 -24.56 -11.58 1.98
C GLU A 135 -24.49 -10.41 1.00
N SER A 136 -24.78 -9.19 1.49
CA SER A 136 -24.68 -7.95 0.74
C SER A 136 -23.27 -7.65 0.19
N LEU A 137 -22.23 -8.23 0.78
CA LEU A 137 -20.82 -8.04 0.42
C LEU A 137 -20.19 -9.26 -0.26
N ARG A 138 -20.91 -10.38 -0.32
CA ARG A 138 -20.41 -11.58 -1.00
C ARG A 138 -20.18 -11.28 -2.48
N GLY A 139 -18.99 -11.62 -2.94
CA GLY A 139 -18.63 -11.48 -4.36
C GLY A 139 -18.22 -10.07 -4.84
N ARG A 140 -18.40 -9.01 -4.05
CA ARG A 140 -18.06 -7.66 -4.49
C ARG A 140 -16.55 -7.40 -4.60
N PHE A 141 -15.74 -8.06 -3.75
CA PHE A 141 -14.31 -7.80 -3.69
C PHE A 141 -13.51 -9.10 -3.63
N VAL A 142 -12.39 -9.12 -4.34
CA VAL A 142 -11.38 -10.16 -4.14
C VAL A 142 -10.81 -10.01 -2.73
N PRO A 143 -10.77 -11.06 -1.90
CA PRO A 143 -10.22 -11.00 -0.56
C PRO A 143 -8.79 -10.45 -0.55
N THR A 144 -8.49 -9.60 0.43
CA THR A 144 -7.14 -9.10 0.62
C THR A 144 -6.30 -10.16 1.34
N PRO A 145 -5.17 -10.60 0.79
CA PRO A 145 -4.29 -11.54 1.48
C PRO A 145 -3.81 -10.96 2.81
N GLY A 146 -3.92 -11.73 3.87
CA GLY A 146 -3.43 -11.34 5.20
C GLY A 146 -4.50 -11.08 6.25
N TYR A 147 -5.76 -10.99 5.84
CA TYR A 147 -6.88 -10.96 6.77
C TYR A 147 -7.53 -12.35 6.76
N ASP A 148 -7.18 -13.17 7.73
CA ASP A 148 -7.96 -14.37 8.02
C ASP A 148 -9.29 -13.97 8.70
N GLY A 149 -10.22 -14.91 8.76
CA GLY A 149 -11.54 -14.65 9.35
C GLY A 149 -11.47 -14.16 10.79
N ARG A 150 -10.47 -14.62 11.55
CA ARG A 150 -10.27 -14.25 12.96
C ARG A 150 -9.77 -12.80 13.11
N THR A 151 -8.73 -12.43 12.38
CA THR A 151 -8.25 -11.04 12.37
C THR A 151 -9.36 -10.10 11.95
N SER A 152 -10.12 -10.48 10.91
CA SER A 152 -11.28 -9.71 10.46
C SER A 152 -12.34 -9.58 11.54
N GLU A 153 -12.64 -10.65 12.27
CA GLU A 153 -13.61 -10.65 13.36
C GLU A 153 -13.15 -9.79 14.55
N GLN A 154 -11.88 -9.87 14.95
CA GLN A 154 -11.35 -9.02 16.01
C GLN A 154 -11.42 -7.54 15.64
N VAL A 155 -11.07 -7.18 14.41
CA VAL A 155 -11.19 -5.81 13.92
C VAL A 155 -12.67 -5.39 13.84
N ARG A 156 -13.57 -6.26 13.38
CA ARG A 156 -15.02 -6.00 13.36
C ARG A 156 -15.56 -5.72 14.77
N ARG A 157 -15.19 -6.53 15.76
CA ARG A 157 -15.57 -6.29 17.17
C ARG A 157 -15.04 -4.95 17.68
N CYS A 158 -13.78 -4.63 17.38
CA CYS A 158 -13.21 -3.33 17.69
C CYS A 158 -14.04 -2.20 17.07
N MET A 159 -14.35 -2.29 15.78
CA MET A 159 -15.15 -1.28 15.08
C MET A 159 -16.55 -1.11 15.69
N ALA A 160 -17.20 -2.22 16.02
CA ALA A 160 -18.55 -2.21 16.58
C ALA A 160 -18.59 -1.66 18.02
N SER A 161 -17.57 -1.93 18.83
CA SER A 161 -17.56 -1.63 20.28
C SER A 161 -17.73 -0.16 20.61
N GLN A 162 -17.26 0.75 19.75
CA GLN A 162 -17.34 2.20 19.91
C GLN A 162 -18.08 2.89 18.77
N GLY A 163 -18.61 2.10 17.83
CA GLY A 163 -19.31 2.61 16.66
C GLY A 163 -18.45 3.45 15.73
N TYR A 164 -17.17 3.06 15.57
CA TYR A 164 -16.26 3.76 14.67
C TYR A 164 -16.79 3.73 13.23
N ARG A 165 -16.83 4.91 12.60
CA ARG A 165 -17.20 5.08 11.18
C ARG A 165 -16.05 5.58 10.33
N VAL A 166 -14.98 6.06 10.96
CA VAL A 166 -13.79 6.62 10.29
C VAL A 166 -12.56 5.93 10.80
N VAL A 167 -11.72 5.48 9.86
CA VAL A 167 -10.41 4.90 10.14
C VAL A 167 -9.33 5.69 9.41
N LEU A 168 -8.35 6.24 10.14
CA LEU A 168 -7.17 6.88 9.55
C LEU A 168 -6.11 5.84 9.23
N SER A 169 -5.51 5.96 8.05
CA SER A 169 -4.45 5.04 7.59
C SER A 169 -3.19 5.79 7.15
N GLY A 170 -2.04 5.19 7.44
CA GLY A 170 -0.72 5.66 7.01
C GLY A 170 -0.38 5.40 5.54
N ILE A 171 -1.30 4.78 4.78
CA ILE A 171 -1.10 4.54 3.34
C ILE A 171 -0.89 5.86 2.61
N GLY A 172 0.03 5.89 1.66
CA GLY A 172 0.49 7.09 0.97
C GLY A 172 1.80 7.65 1.55
N GLY A 173 2.11 7.36 2.82
CA GLY A 173 3.32 7.85 3.45
C GLY A 173 4.61 7.35 2.78
N ASP A 174 4.70 6.07 2.46
CA ASP A 174 5.85 5.50 1.76
C ASP A 174 6.00 6.10 0.35
N GLU A 175 4.90 6.33 -0.33
CA GLU A 175 4.85 6.79 -1.71
C GLU A 175 5.15 8.28 -1.86
N VAL A 176 4.65 9.09 -0.93
CA VAL A 176 4.70 10.56 -1.03
C VAL A 176 5.90 11.15 -0.30
N MET A 177 6.30 10.53 0.82
CA MET A 177 7.29 11.09 1.75
C MET A 177 8.74 10.62 1.50
N GLY A 178 9.02 9.98 0.37
CA GLY A 178 10.35 9.42 0.10
C GLY A 178 10.68 8.23 1.01
N GLY A 179 9.76 7.28 1.11
CA GLY A 179 9.90 6.08 1.95
C GLY A 179 10.97 5.11 1.46
N VAL A 180 11.21 5.06 0.15
CA VAL A 180 12.26 4.26 -0.46
C VAL A 180 13.46 5.13 -0.80
N PRO A 181 14.60 4.98 -0.13
CA PRO A 181 15.78 5.81 -0.35
C PRO A 181 16.52 5.36 -1.63
N THR A 182 15.96 5.69 -2.78
CA THR A 182 16.60 5.48 -4.08
C THR A 182 17.06 6.82 -4.67
N PRO A 183 18.30 6.90 -5.16
CA PRO A 183 18.77 8.08 -5.86
C PRO A 183 18.25 8.18 -7.30
N ALA A 184 17.68 7.10 -7.86
CA ALA A 184 17.36 7.02 -9.28
C ALA A 184 16.56 8.22 -9.81
N PRO A 185 15.43 8.64 -9.20
CA PRO A 185 14.66 9.77 -9.74
C PRO A 185 15.40 11.11 -9.69
N GLU A 186 16.29 11.31 -8.71
CA GLU A 186 17.13 12.51 -8.65
C GLU A 186 18.21 12.48 -9.72
N LEU A 187 18.90 11.35 -9.86
CA LEU A 187 19.91 11.16 -10.92
C LEU A 187 19.29 11.29 -12.32
N GLU A 188 18.08 10.77 -12.52
CA GLU A 188 17.31 10.92 -13.75
C GLU A 188 16.95 12.41 -14.01
N ASN A 189 16.57 13.18 -12.98
CA ASN A 189 16.33 14.61 -13.11
C ASN A 189 17.59 15.36 -13.56
N LEU A 190 18.74 15.04 -12.95
CA LEU A 190 20.03 15.65 -13.28
C LEU A 190 20.46 15.31 -14.71
N LEU A 191 20.25 14.07 -15.14
CA LEU A 191 20.49 13.62 -16.51
C LEU A 191 19.57 14.38 -17.50
N ALA A 192 18.28 14.47 -17.23
CA ALA A 192 17.31 15.15 -18.09
C ALA A 192 17.60 16.66 -18.24
N ARG A 193 18.23 17.26 -17.22
CA ARG A 193 18.63 18.67 -17.20
C ARG A 193 20.07 18.92 -17.68
N ALA A 194 20.79 17.87 -18.08
CA ALA A 194 22.23 17.93 -18.43
C ALA A 194 23.12 18.57 -17.33
N GLN A 195 22.75 18.39 -16.06
CA GLN A 195 23.50 18.92 -14.90
C GLN A 195 24.61 17.94 -14.48
N PHE A 196 25.62 17.76 -15.34
CA PHE A 196 26.63 16.72 -15.19
C PHE A 196 27.53 16.88 -13.95
N ALA A 197 27.87 18.11 -13.55
CA ALA A 197 28.67 18.34 -12.34
C ALA A 197 27.90 17.91 -11.06
N ALA A 198 26.63 18.29 -10.95
CA ALA A 198 25.77 17.86 -9.86
C ALA A 198 25.52 16.36 -9.90
N LEU A 199 25.37 15.77 -11.08
CA LEU A 199 25.22 14.33 -11.27
C LEU A 199 26.45 13.56 -10.74
N ALA A 200 27.67 13.99 -11.12
CA ALA A 200 28.90 13.36 -10.65
C ALA A 200 29.04 13.43 -9.12
N HIS A 201 28.71 14.60 -8.53
CA HIS A 201 28.69 14.78 -7.08
C HIS A 201 27.69 13.81 -6.40
N GLN A 202 26.44 13.76 -6.86
CA GLN A 202 25.41 12.89 -6.31
C GLN A 202 25.76 11.41 -6.48
N LEU A 203 26.30 11.01 -7.64
CA LEU A 203 26.76 9.64 -7.86
C LEU A 203 27.85 9.23 -6.85
N LYS A 204 28.81 10.14 -6.57
CA LYS A 204 29.86 9.87 -5.57
C LYS A 204 29.26 9.67 -4.18
N VAL A 205 28.41 10.59 -3.73
CA VAL A 205 27.81 10.54 -2.39
C VAL A 205 26.94 9.28 -2.21
N TRP A 206 26.10 8.97 -3.19
CA TRP A 206 25.25 7.78 -3.12
C TRP A 206 26.00 6.46 -3.30
N ALA A 207 27.10 6.46 -4.06
CA ALA A 207 27.96 5.27 -4.20
C ALA A 207 28.59 4.89 -2.86
N LEU A 208 29.09 5.86 -2.11
CA LEU A 208 29.63 5.67 -0.76
C LEU A 208 28.57 5.15 0.20
N GLU A 209 27.39 5.79 0.21
CA GLU A 209 26.28 5.41 1.09
C GLU A 209 25.75 4.00 0.81
N LYS A 210 25.54 3.66 -0.47
CA LYS A 210 25.00 2.35 -0.88
C LYS A 210 26.05 1.27 -0.93
N ARG A 211 27.34 1.61 -0.76
CA ARG A 211 28.49 0.70 -0.97
C ARG A 211 28.41 0.01 -2.34
N LYS A 212 28.03 0.77 -3.36
CA LYS A 212 27.91 0.31 -4.76
C LYS A 212 28.79 1.17 -5.66
N PRO A 213 29.40 0.59 -6.69
CA PRO A 213 30.11 1.37 -7.70
C PRO A 213 29.19 2.42 -8.35
N TRP A 214 29.71 3.63 -8.56
CA TRP A 214 28.93 4.76 -9.11
C TRP A 214 28.33 4.46 -10.49
N PHE A 215 29.01 3.67 -11.33
CA PHE A 215 28.52 3.31 -12.66
C PHE A 215 27.28 2.41 -12.61
N HIS A 216 27.08 1.60 -11.55
CA HIS A 216 25.85 0.86 -11.35
C HIS A 216 24.67 1.82 -11.06
N LEU A 217 24.89 2.83 -10.24
CA LEU A 217 23.86 3.84 -9.94
C LEU A 217 23.53 4.69 -11.18
N PHE A 218 24.58 5.06 -11.93
CA PHE A 218 24.41 5.74 -13.22
C PHE A 218 23.57 4.91 -14.19
N TRP A 219 23.91 3.60 -14.33
CA TRP A 219 23.15 2.70 -15.17
C TRP A 219 21.71 2.51 -14.69
N GLU A 220 21.49 2.39 -13.37
CA GLU A 220 20.13 2.34 -12.78
C GLU A 220 19.27 3.55 -13.16
N ALA A 221 19.86 4.75 -13.20
CA ALA A 221 19.18 5.95 -13.66
C ALA A 221 19.02 6.00 -15.18
N ALA A 222 20.11 5.78 -15.93
CA ALA A 222 20.10 5.87 -17.39
C ALA A 222 19.11 4.89 -18.05
N ARG A 223 19.04 3.66 -17.53
CA ARG A 223 18.11 2.64 -18.07
C ARG A 223 16.63 3.03 -18.02
N GLY A 224 16.24 3.96 -17.13
CA GLY A 224 14.87 4.47 -17.04
C GLY A 224 14.40 5.13 -18.33
N PHE A 225 15.32 5.68 -19.12
CA PHE A 225 15.03 6.32 -20.41
C PHE A 225 14.94 5.34 -21.59
N PHE A 226 15.41 4.09 -21.41
CA PHE A 226 15.40 3.09 -22.47
C PHE A 226 14.12 2.24 -22.47
N PRO A 227 13.67 1.76 -23.63
CA PRO A 227 12.54 0.85 -23.71
C PRO A 227 12.79 -0.44 -22.89
N PRO A 228 11.76 -0.97 -22.18
CA PRO A 228 11.88 -2.24 -21.44
C PRO A 228 12.35 -3.42 -22.30
N ALA A 229 12.14 -3.37 -23.62
CA ALA A 229 12.64 -4.38 -24.56
C ALA A 229 14.16 -4.47 -24.58
N LEU A 230 14.87 -3.36 -24.32
CA LEU A 230 16.35 -3.31 -24.34
C LEU A 230 16.95 -3.59 -22.96
N VAL A 231 16.28 -3.15 -21.89
CA VAL A 231 16.85 -3.20 -20.52
C VAL A 231 16.21 -4.28 -19.63
N GLY A 232 15.20 -4.98 -20.16
CA GLY A 232 14.47 -6.01 -19.42
C GLY A 232 13.48 -5.42 -18.39
N VAL A 233 12.65 -6.32 -17.83
CA VAL A 233 11.65 -5.96 -16.81
C VAL A 233 12.19 -6.34 -15.43
N PRO A 234 12.19 -5.43 -14.45
CA PRO A 234 12.59 -5.73 -13.08
C PRO A 234 11.85 -6.94 -12.49
N LYS A 235 12.51 -7.72 -11.63
CA LYS A 235 11.93 -8.95 -11.04
C LYS A 235 10.57 -8.70 -10.39
N TYR A 236 10.40 -7.58 -9.67
CA TYR A 236 9.16 -7.23 -8.97
C TYR A 236 8.00 -6.85 -9.91
N MET A 237 8.28 -6.54 -11.16
CA MET A 237 7.27 -6.25 -12.20
C MET A 237 6.94 -7.48 -13.06
N ARG A 238 7.65 -8.60 -12.86
CA ARG A 238 7.39 -9.80 -13.64
C ARG A 238 6.08 -10.45 -13.18
N PRO A 239 5.24 -10.92 -14.10
CA PRO A 239 4.09 -11.72 -13.76
C PRO A 239 4.49 -12.96 -12.94
N ALA A 240 3.59 -13.43 -12.09
CA ALA A 240 3.84 -14.64 -11.31
C ALA A 240 4.12 -15.84 -12.25
N PRO A 241 5.07 -16.73 -11.89
CA PRO A 241 5.54 -17.81 -12.80
C PRO A 241 4.46 -18.81 -13.22
N TRP A 242 3.39 -18.91 -12.43
CA TRP A 242 2.26 -19.82 -12.66
C TRP A 242 1.14 -19.19 -13.49
N LEU A 243 1.23 -17.92 -13.90
CA LEU A 243 0.26 -17.34 -14.84
C LEU A 243 0.50 -17.87 -16.25
N ARG A 244 -0.57 -18.24 -16.95
CA ARG A 244 -0.48 -18.72 -18.33
C ARG A 244 0.00 -17.61 -19.26
N SER A 245 0.90 -17.95 -20.17
CA SER A 245 1.51 -16.98 -21.12
C SER A 245 0.47 -16.30 -22.00
N SER A 246 -0.60 -17.00 -22.40
CA SER A 246 -1.71 -16.45 -23.18
C SER A 246 -2.46 -15.37 -22.39
N PHE A 247 -2.73 -15.61 -21.10
CA PHE A 247 -3.36 -14.66 -20.20
C PHE A 247 -2.47 -13.43 -20.00
N VAL A 248 -1.18 -13.64 -19.73
CA VAL A 248 -0.20 -12.56 -19.55
C VAL A 248 -0.11 -11.68 -20.81
N LYS A 249 -0.07 -12.28 -22.00
CA LYS A 249 -0.04 -11.53 -23.28
C LYS A 249 -1.31 -10.70 -23.46
N ARG A 250 -2.48 -11.30 -23.25
CA ARG A 250 -3.79 -10.63 -23.41
C ARG A 250 -3.98 -9.46 -22.43
N HIS A 251 -3.52 -9.62 -21.19
CA HIS A 251 -3.74 -8.67 -20.08
C HIS A 251 -2.46 -7.92 -19.68
N ARG A 252 -1.48 -7.82 -20.57
CA ARG A 252 -0.16 -7.26 -20.28
C ARG A 252 -0.24 -5.91 -19.59
N ALA A 253 -1.04 -4.97 -20.09
CA ALA A 253 -1.17 -3.64 -19.50
C ALA A 253 -1.71 -3.67 -18.06
N ALA A 254 -2.67 -4.56 -17.77
CA ALA A 254 -3.23 -4.69 -16.42
C ALA A 254 -2.26 -5.34 -15.44
N LEU A 255 -1.44 -6.30 -15.90
CA LEU A 255 -0.51 -7.06 -15.05
C LEU A 255 0.80 -6.31 -14.76
N THR A 256 1.31 -5.59 -15.74
CA THR A 256 2.57 -4.82 -15.61
C THR A 256 2.35 -3.38 -15.15
N GLY A 257 1.08 -2.96 -14.99
CA GLY A 257 0.72 -1.57 -14.85
C GLY A 257 0.93 -0.81 -16.18
N TYR A 258 0.87 0.50 -16.13
CA TYR A 258 1.35 1.30 -17.26
C TYR A 258 2.89 1.33 -17.17
N PRO A 259 3.63 0.67 -18.09
CA PRO A 259 5.07 0.82 -18.13
C PRO A 259 5.36 2.27 -18.47
N SER A 260 5.61 3.08 -17.48
CA SER A 260 6.06 4.44 -17.68
C SER A 260 7.54 4.39 -18.01
N ARG A 261 7.85 4.35 -19.30
CA ARG A 261 9.16 4.81 -19.75
C ARG A 261 9.30 6.27 -19.29
N THR A 262 10.37 6.57 -18.59
CA THR A 262 10.71 7.95 -18.26
C THR A 262 10.90 8.72 -19.56
N LYS A 263 10.06 9.71 -19.80
CA LYS A 263 10.19 10.57 -20.97
C LYS A 263 11.30 11.58 -20.71
N LEU A 264 12.21 11.73 -21.65
CA LEU A 264 13.29 12.72 -21.54
C LEU A 264 12.74 14.16 -21.69
N PHE A 265 11.73 14.33 -22.54
CA PHE A 265 11.07 15.61 -22.77
C PHE A 265 9.71 15.64 -22.07
N GLY A 266 9.41 16.75 -21.38
CA GLY A 266 8.17 16.92 -20.62
C GLY A 266 8.43 17.14 -19.12
N PRO A 267 7.50 16.72 -18.26
CA PRO A 267 7.69 16.79 -16.81
C PRO A 267 8.95 16.03 -16.36
N LEU A 268 9.58 16.52 -15.29
CA LEU A 268 10.77 15.86 -14.73
C LEU A 268 10.51 14.37 -14.42
N PRO A 269 11.51 13.49 -14.60
CA PRO A 269 11.42 12.08 -14.27
C PRO A 269 10.81 11.78 -12.90
N SER A 270 11.22 12.51 -11.87
CA SER A 270 10.67 12.35 -10.51
C SER A 270 9.16 12.65 -10.43
N ILE A 271 8.67 13.61 -11.21
CA ILE A 271 7.24 13.93 -11.26
C ILE A 271 6.48 12.83 -12.01
N GLN A 272 7.06 12.32 -13.10
CA GLN A 272 6.48 11.18 -13.83
C GLN A 272 6.35 9.95 -12.94
N GLU A 273 7.39 9.65 -12.14
CA GLU A 273 7.38 8.57 -11.15
C GLU A 273 6.32 8.78 -10.08
N ASN A 274 6.23 10.00 -9.51
CA ASN A 274 5.25 10.32 -8.50
C ASN A 274 3.81 10.14 -9.00
N VAL A 275 3.49 10.62 -10.20
CA VAL A 275 2.16 10.45 -10.81
C VAL A 275 1.86 8.96 -11.07
N SER A 276 2.84 8.22 -11.58
CA SER A 276 2.71 6.77 -11.81
C SER A 276 2.48 6.01 -10.50
N THR A 277 3.20 6.38 -9.44
CA THR A 277 3.05 5.80 -8.10
C THR A 277 1.68 6.07 -7.52
N LEU A 278 1.15 7.30 -7.64
CA LEU A 278 -0.20 7.63 -7.21
C LEU A 278 -1.27 6.87 -7.99
N ASP A 279 -1.10 6.70 -9.31
CA ASP A 279 -2.04 5.91 -10.10
C ASP A 279 -2.03 4.43 -9.70
N ALA A 280 -0.86 3.86 -9.43
CA ALA A 280 -0.73 2.51 -8.90
C ALA A 280 -1.40 2.37 -7.52
N LEU A 281 -1.19 3.33 -6.64
CA LEU A 281 -1.79 3.37 -5.30
C LEU A 281 -3.32 3.48 -5.39
N ARG A 282 -3.84 4.38 -6.21
CA ARG A 282 -5.28 4.55 -6.44
C ARG A 282 -5.99 3.23 -6.78
N ARG A 283 -5.35 2.38 -7.59
CA ARG A 283 -5.89 1.06 -7.96
C ARG A 283 -5.91 0.08 -6.80
N GLN A 284 -5.11 0.31 -5.77
CA GLN A 284 -5.02 -0.57 -4.60
C GLN A 284 -5.95 -0.12 -3.47
N LEU A 285 -6.33 1.17 -3.40
CA LEU A 285 -7.07 1.73 -2.27
C LEU A 285 -8.39 1.01 -1.98
N ALA A 286 -9.12 0.60 -3.03
CA ALA A 286 -10.38 -0.13 -2.87
C ALA A 286 -10.22 -1.48 -2.12
N ARG A 287 -8.99 -2.03 -2.09
CA ARG A 287 -8.66 -3.29 -1.41
C ARG A 287 -8.17 -3.10 0.03
N THR A 288 -8.03 -1.87 0.48
CA THR A 288 -7.50 -1.56 1.83
C THR A 288 -8.58 -1.41 2.88
N ALA A 289 -9.84 -1.30 2.47
CA ALA A 289 -10.99 -1.34 3.36
C ALA A 289 -11.50 -2.78 3.49
N LEU A 290 -11.84 -3.17 4.71
CA LEU A 290 -12.47 -4.47 4.98
C LEU A 290 -13.98 -4.34 4.79
N PRO A 291 -14.65 -5.37 4.25
CA PRO A 291 -16.09 -5.38 4.07
C PRO A 291 -16.80 -5.70 5.39
N PHE A 292 -16.97 -4.69 6.24
CA PHE A 292 -17.72 -4.82 7.50
C PHE A 292 -19.08 -4.14 7.43
N GLU A 293 -19.97 -4.59 8.28
CA GLU A 293 -21.20 -3.89 8.62
C GLU A 293 -21.18 -3.52 10.12
N PRO A 294 -21.46 -2.25 10.49
CA PRO A 294 -21.75 -1.13 9.59
C PRO A 294 -20.54 -0.70 8.76
N PRO A 295 -20.75 -0.13 7.55
CA PRO A 295 -19.68 0.34 6.70
C PRO A 295 -18.91 1.49 7.38
N TYR A 296 -17.61 1.53 7.14
CA TYR A 296 -16.74 2.59 7.62
C TYR A 296 -15.97 3.23 6.46
N GLU A 297 -15.53 4.46 6.66
CA GLU A 297 -14.73 5.22 5.72
C GLU A 297 -13.26 5.15 6.13
N LYS A 298 -12.40 4.64 5.25
CA LYS A 298 -10.96 4.68 5.44
C LYS A 298 -10.40 5.96 4.80
N ARG A 299 -9.73 6.79 5.60
CA ARG A 299 -9.21 8.09 5.18
C ARG A 299 -7.68 8.09 5.21
N TYR A 300 -7.09 8.81 4.25
CA TYR A 300 -5.65 8.80 3.97
C TYR A 300 -5.08 10.22 4.05
N PRO A 301 -4.57 10.67 5.20
CA PRO A 301 -4.01 12.02 5.35
C PRO A 301 -2.87 12.34 4.36
N TYR A 302 -2.01 11.37 4.05
CA TYR A 302 -0.93 11.56 3.09
C TYR A 302 -1.38 11.75 1.64
N LEU A 303 -2.64 11.44 1.33
CA LEU A 303 -3.23 11.65 0.01
C LEU A 303 -4.10 12.92 -0.04
N ASP A 304 -3.97 13.81 0.95
CA ASP A 304 -4.58 15.14 0.88
C ASP A 304 -3.96 15.94 -0.26
N ARG A 305 -4.80 16.62 -1.04
CA ARG A 305 -4.39 17.33 -2.24
C ARG A 305 -3.32 18.38 -1.97
N ASP A 306 -3.50 19.21 -0.94
CA ASP A 306 -2.59 20.32 -0.67
C ASP A 306 -1.23 19.81 -0.20
N LEU A 307 -1.23 18.71 0.58
CA LEU A 307 0.00 18.02 0.97
C LEU A 307 0.71 17.42 -0.25
N LEU A 308 -0.01 16.76 -1.15
CA LEU A 308 0.56 16.19 -2.38
C LEU A 308 1.16 17.29 -3.27
N GLU A 309 0.44 18.39 -3.47
CA GLU A 309 0.95 19.53 -4.25
C GLU A 309 2.23 20.13 -3.67
N PHE A 310 2.28 20.27 -2.34
CA PHE A 310 3.50 20.73 -1.66
C PHE A 310 4.65 19.73 -1.85
N MET A 311 4.42 18.44 -1.57
CA MET A 311 5.45 17.41 -1.64
C MET A 311 6.03 17.23 -3.05
N PHE A 312 5.24 17.46 -4.09
CA PHE A 312 5.69 17.36 -5.48
C PHE A 312 6.36 18.64 -5.99
N ALA A 313 6.09 19.75 -5.33
CA ALA A 313 6.68 21.06 -5.71
C ALA A 313 8.04 21.34 -5.06
N ILE A 314 8.38 20.66 -3.94
CA ILE A 314 9.65 20.89 -3.24
C ILE A 314 10.80 20.09 -3.86
N PRO A 315 12.07 20.50 -3.63
CA PRO A 315 13.24 19.73 -4.06
C PRO A 315 13.27 18.33 -3.45
N ARG A 316 13.65 17.33 -4.25
CA ARG A 316 13.70 15.94 -3.80
C ARG A 316 14.70 15.71 -2.67
N GLU A 317 15.78 16.48 -2.60
CA GLU A 317 16.74 16.46 -1.50
C GLU A 317 16.13 16.81 -0.13
N GLN A 318 14.96 17.45 -0.11
CA GLN A 318 14.19 17.64 1.12
C GLN A 318 13.53 16.35 1.58
N LEU A 319 13.10 15.51 0.66
CA LEU A 319 12.42 14.24 0.93
C LEU A 319 13.39 13.12 1.29
N VAL A 320 14.45 12.99 0.49
CA VAL A 320 15.43 11.92 0.59
C VAL A 320 16.83 12.52 0.55
N ARG A 321 17.60 12.29 1.62
CA ARG A 321 19.03 12.60 1.68
C ARG A 321 19.82 11.28 1.77
N PRO A 322 21.07 11.24 1.36
CA PRO A 322 21.94 10.12 1.67
C PRO A 322 21.85 9.79 3.16
N THR A 323 21.71 8.52 3.52
CA THR A 323 21.46 8.02 4.89
C THR A 323 20.06 8.29 5.46
N GLN A 324 19.28 9.22 4.92
CA GLN A 324 18.03 9.71 5.51
C GLN A 324 16.83 9.64 4.56
N ARG A 325 16.09 8.55 4.62
CA ARG A 325 14.74 8.51 4.04
C ARG A 325 13.77 9.35 4.87
N ARG A 326 12.76 9.97 4.22
CA ARG A 326 11.77 10.85 4.86
C ARG A 326 12.43 11.99 5.65
N SER A 327 13.46 12.58 5.05
CA SER A 327 14.30 13.58 5.71
C SER A 327 13.47 14.76 6.24
N LEU A 328 12.57 15.32 5.41
CA LEU A 328 11.72 16.45 5.81
C LEU A 328 10.79 16.07 6.97
N MET A 329 10.07 14.93 6.87
CA MET A 329 9.18 14.47 7.92
C MET A 329 9.92 14.31 9.26
N ARG A 330 11.12 13.72 9.23
CA ARG A 330 11.91 13.47 10.45
C ARG A 330 12.29 14.77 11.14
N ARG A 331 12.70 15.78 10.38
CA ARG A 331 13.08 17.10 10.94
C ARG A 331 11.86 17.89 11.41
N ALA A 332 10.82 17.91 10.58
CA ALA A 332 9.62 18.71 10.84
C ALA A 332 8.80 18.21 12.04
N LEU A 333 8.86 16.92 12.38
CA LEU A 333 8.01 16.33 13.43
C LEU A 333 8.76 16.07 14.76
N VAL A 334 9.96 16.65 14.92
CA VAL A 334 10.66 16.67 16.22
C VAL A 334 9.75 17.31 17.27
N GLY A 335 9.68 16.72 18.48
CA GLY A 335 8.79 17.16 19.55
C GLY A 335 7.33 16.69 19.40
N ILE A 336 6.86 16.40 18.19
CA ILE A 336 5.50 15.90 17.94
C ILE A 336 5.47 14.37 17.99
N VAL A 337 6.42 13.71 17.35
CA VAL A 337 6.54 12.24 17.29
C VAL A 337 7.69 11.79 18.19
N PRO A 338 7.59 10.67 18.94
CA PRO A 338 8.71 10.15 19.72
C PRO A 338 9.98 9.96 18.88
N ASP A 339 11.12 10.30 19.47
CA ASP A 339 12.42 10.26 18.79
C ASP A 339 12.80 8.84 18.34
N GLU A 340 12.42 7.82 19.11
CA GLU A 340 12.63 6.41 18.75
C GLU A 340 11.94 6.06 17.43
N ILE A 341 10.76 6.62 17.19
CA ILE A 341 10.01 6.43 15.93
C ILE A 341 10.68 7.19 14.79
N LEU A 342 11.04 8.47 15.03
CA LEU A 342 11.70 9.30 13.99
C LEU A 342 13.05 8.70 13.59
N ASN A 343 13.79 8.14 14.54
CA ASN A 343 15.14 7.61 14.33
C ASN A 343 15.18 6.10 14.05
N ARG A 344 14.02 5.43 13.98
CA ARG A 344 13.93 4.00 13.67
C ARG A 344 14.66 3.68 12.37
N LYS A 345 15.66 2.79 12.42
CA LYS A 345 16.49 2.43 11.26
C LYS A 345 15.83 1.36 10.38
N THR A 346 15.20 0.38 11.00
CA THR A 346 14.60 -0.77 10.34
C THR A 346 13.08 -0.66 10.30
N LYS A 347 12.46 -1.13 9.23
CA LYS A 347 11.01 -1.34 9.14
C LYS A 347 10.77 -2.83 9.33
N ALA A 348 9.75 -3.16 10.11
CA ALA A 348 9.29 -4.55 10.20
C ALA A 348 8.83 -5.04 8.81
N PHE A 349 9.08 -6.29 8.52
CA PHE A 349 8.60 -6.94 7.31
C PHE A 349 8.17 -8.37 7.62
N VAL A 350 7.12 -8.80 6.94
CA VAL A 350 6.55 -10.13 7.09
C VAL A 350 7.21 -11.04 6.06
N ALA A 351 7.99 -12.01 6.53
CA ALA A 351 8.66 -12.98 5.67
C ALA A 351 8.19 -14.41 5.96
N ARG A 352 8.10 -14.76 7.24
CA ARG A 352 7.89 -16.13 7.69
C ARG A 352 6.41 -16.48 7.88
N SER A 353 5.63 -15.60 8.48
CA SER A 353 4.23 -15.89 8.85
C SER A 353 3.37 -16.38 7.67
N PRO A 354 3.46 -15.85 6.43
CA PRO A 354 2.70 -16.39 5.31
C PRO A 354 3.09 -17.82 4.92
N MET A 355 4.37 -18.18 5.09
CA MET A 355 4.86 -19.53 4.80
C MET A 355 4.39 -20.51 5.87
N VAL A 356 4.47 -20.08 7.14
CA VAL A 356 3.98 -20.86 8.30
C VAL A 356 2.48 -21.05 8.20
N ALA A 357 1.69 -20.05 7.86
CA ALA A 357 0.26 -20.15 7.68
C ALA A 357 -0.13 -21.17 6.59
N ILE A 358 0.58 -21.17 5.46
CA ILE A 358 0.36 -22.17 4.39
C ILE A 358 0.76 -23.57 4.86
N ALA A 359 1.84 -23.71 5.61
CA ALA A 359 2.32 -25.00 6.12
C ALA A 359 1.35 -25.60 7.16
N ASN A 360 0.84 -24.76 8.07
CA ASN A 360 -0.09 -25.18 9.12
C ASN A 360 -1.45 -25.60 8.58
N ASP A 361 -1.93 -24.95 7.51
CA ASP A 361 -3.21 -25.27 6.88
C ASP A 361 -3.01 -25.91 5.49
N TRP A 362 -2.03 -26.81 5.42
CA TRP A 362 -1.62 -27.46 4.17
C TRP A 362 -2.77 -28.12 3.43
N THR A 363 -3.63 -28.86 4.15
CA THR A 363 -4.75 -29.60 3.55
C THR A 363 -5.69 -28.65 2.80
N ARG A 364 -6.03 -27.52 3.38
CA ARG A 364 -6.86 -26.48 2.73
C ARG A 364 -6.20 -25.93 1.49
N PHE A 365 -4.95 -25.46 1.61
CA PHE A 365 -4.25 -24.86 0.48
C PHE A 365 -3.96 -25.85 -0.65
N ALA A 366 -3.61 -27.10 -0.33
CA ALA A 366 -3.47 -28.16 -1.32
C ALA A 366 -4.81 -28.47 -2.00
N GLY A 367 -5.92 -28.49 -1.26
CA GLY A 367 -7.26 -28.66 -1.80
C GLY A 367 -7.68 -27.53 -2.75
N LEU A 368 -7.20 -26.28 -2.52
CA LEU A 368 -7.46 -25.17 -3.43
C LEU A 368 -6.78 -25.34 -4.80
N THR A 369 -5.69 -26.10 -4.88
CA THR A 369 -5.00 -26.36 -6.17
C THR A 369 -5.62 -27.51 -6.96
N GLN A 370 -6.57 -28.24 -6.40
CA GLN A 370 -7.32 -29.26 -7.12
C GLN A 370 -8.50 -28.63 -7.87
N ASN A 371 -8.64 -28.96 -9.16
CA ASN A 371 -9.74 -28.50 -10.01
C ASN A 371 -9.95 -26.98 -9.94
N MET A 372 -8.86 -26.21 -10.11
CA MET A 372 -8.87 -24.75 -10.00
C MET A 372 -9.77 -24.10 -11.05
N LEU A 373 -10.72 -23.27 -10.61
CA LEU A 373 -11.54 -22.43 -11.49
C LEU A 373 -10.70 -21.40 -12.27
N SER A 374 -9.69 -20.82 -11.63
CA SER A 374 -8.75 -19.95 -12.29
C SER A 374 -7.95 -20.64 -13.40
N SER A 375 -7.70 -21.96 -13.27
CA SER A 375 -7.08 -22.76 -14.33
C SER A 375 -8.04 -23.02 -15.49
N SER A 376 -9.30 -23.36 -15.20
CA SER A 376 -10.36 -23.54 -16.22
C SER A 376 -10.61 -22.26 -17.01
N LEU A 377 -10.50 -21.10 -16.35
CA LEU A 377 -10.57 -19.78 -16.99
C LEU A 377 -9.31 -19.39 -17.78
N GLY A 378 -8.31 -20.25 -17.84
CA GLY A 378 -7.06 -19.99 -18.57
C GLY A 378 -6.15 -18.93 -17.93
N ILE A 379 -6.34 -18.62 -16.65
CA ILE A 379 -5.55 -17.62 -15.90
C ILE A 379 -4.28 -18.25 -15.34
N VAL A 380 -4.42 -19.39 -14.65
CA VAL A 380 -3.36 -20.04 -13.87
C VAL A 380 -3.02 -21.41 -14.46
N ASP A 381 -1.76 -21.79 -14.36
CA ASP A 381 -1.27 -23.14 -14.58
C ASP A 381 -1.29 -23.88 -13.23
N SER A 382 -2.18 -24.88 -13.12
CA SER A 382 -2.41 -25.62 -11.87
C SER A 382 -1.21 -26.42 -11.41
N GLU A 383 -0.39 -26.95 -12.32
CA GLU A 383 0.81 -27.70 -11.97
C GLU A 383 1.89 -26.80 -11.36
N ARG A 384 2.11 -25.63 -12.00
CA ARG A 384 3.11 -24.65 -11.53
C ARG A 384 2.74 -24.07 -10.17
N ILE A 385 1.47 -23.79 -9.90
CA ILE A 385 1.07 -23.27 -8.58
C ILE A 385 1.15 -24.36 -7.51
N SER A 386 0.80 -25.61 -7.84
CA SER A 386 0.97 -26.75 -6.94
C SER A 386 2.43 -26.97 -6.60
N GLU A 387 3.34 -26.84 -7.57
CA GLU A 387 4.79 -26.90 -7.30
C GLU A 387 5.28 -25.74 -6.45
N ALA A 388 4.77 -24.52 -6.67
CA ALA A 388 5.08 -23.37 -5.83
C ALA A 388 4.64 -23.61 -4.36
N LEU A 389 3.47 -24.22 -4.13
CA LEU A 389 3.03 -24.61 -2.79
C LEU A 389 3.93 -25.67 -2.15
N ARG A 390 4.33 -26.69 -2.92
CA ARG A 390 5.30 -27.70 -2.43
C ARG A 390 6.64 -27.08 -2.04
N LYS A 391 7.12 -26.09 -2.81
CA LYS A 391 8.34 -25.31 -2.48
C LYS A 391 8.19 -24.59 -1.16
N VAL A 392 7.04 -23.90 -0.92
CA VAL A 392 6.77 -23.25 0.38
C VAL A 392 6.85 -24.27 1.52
N ARG A 393 6.25 -25.46 1.36
CA ARG A 393 6.31 -26.50 2.39
C ARG A 393 7.73 -27.00 2.68
N ARG A 394 8.61 -27.00 1.66
CA ARG A 394 10.04 -27.33 1.83
C ARG A 394 10.89 -26.16 2.35
N GLY A 395 10.29 -24.98 2.58
CA GLY A 395 11.01 -23.78 3.02
C GLY A 395 11.79 -23.10 1.90
N GLU A 396 11.54 -23.45 0.63
CA GLU A 396 12.21 -22.82 -0.52
C GLU A 396 11.63 -21.44 -0.82
N GLU A 397 12.44 -20.57 -1.41
CA GLU A 397 12.05 -19.22 -1.79
C GLU A 397 11.03 -19.24 -2.95
N VAL A 398 9.88 -18.60 -2.74
CA VAL A 398 8.85 -18.38 -3.76
C VAL A 398 8.33 -16.94 -3.65
N PRO A 399 7.76 -16.35 -4.71
CA PRO A 399 7.09 -15.05 -4.64
C PRO A 399 5.79 -15.15 -3.81
N ILE A 400 5.93 -15.26 -2.49
CA ILE A 400 4.87 -15.60 -1.53
C ILE A 400 3.67 -14.67 -1.60
N ILE A 401 3.87 -13.37 -1.83
CA ILE A 401 2.79 -12.39 -1.98
C ILE A 401 1.94 -12.70 -3.23
N ALA A 402 2.58 -13.02 -4.34
CA ALA A 402 1.88 -13.40 -5.56
C ALA A 402 1.13 -14.72 -5.39
N LEU A 403 1.73 -15.69 -4.68
CA LEU A 403 1.10 -16.97 -4.37
C LEU A 403 -0.19 -16.77 -3.56
N ARG A 404 -0.11 -16.03 -2.46
CA ARG A 404 -1.28 -15.72 -1.62
C ARG A 404 -2.38 -15.00 -2.41
N ARG A 405 -2.03 -14.03 -3.24
CA ARG A 405 -3.00 -13.33 -4.10
C ARG A 405 -3.72 -14.30 -5.06
N THR A 406 -3.00 -15.28 -5.60
CA THR A 406 -3.59 -16.26 -6.51
C THR A 406 -4.52 -17.23 -5.77
N LEU A 407 -4.14 -17.66 -4.57
CA LEU A 407 -5.00 -18.52 -3.73
C LEU A 407 -6.27 -17.77 -3.29
N CYS A 408 -6.16 -16.50 -2.89
CA CYS A 408 -7.33 -15.67 -2.57
C CYS A 408 -8.24 -15.46 -3.79
N LEU A 409 -7.68 -15.32 -5.00
CA LEU A 409 -8.46 -15.26 -6.23
C LEU A 409 -9.24 -16.56 -6.44
N GLU A 410 -8.61 -17.71 -6.24
CA GLU A 410 -9.26 -19.02 -6.38
C GLU A 410 -10.40 -19.20 -5.37
N GLU A 411 -10.18 -18.86 -4.09
CA GLU A 411 -11.23 -18.87 -3.07
C GLU A 411 -12.40 -17.97 -3.43
N TRP A 412 -12.12 -16.77 -3.90
CA TRP A 412 -13.14 -15.83 -4.34
C TRP A 412 -13.97 -16.36 -5.52
N LEU A 413 -13.33 -16.95 -6.52
CA LEU A 413 -14.03 -17.57 -7.65
C LEU A 413 -14.92 -18.72 -7.21
N ARG A 414 -14.45 -19.56 -6.28
CA ARG A 414 -15.26 -20.65 -5.71
C ARG A 414 -16.46 -20.12 -4.94
N ASN A 415 -16.29 -19.08 -4.15
CA ASN A 415 -17.38 -18.43 -3.43
C ASN A 415 -18.41 -17.81 -4.38
N LEU A 416 -17.99 -17.17 -5.47
CA LEU A 416 -18.88 -16.64 -6.50
C LEU A 416 -19.69 -17.74 -7.16
N ARG A 417 -19.05 -18.87 -7.47
CA ARG A 417 -19.72 -20.04 -8.06
C ARG A 417 -20.72 -20.65 -7.07
N ALA A 418 -20.32 -20.83 -5.82
CA ALA A 418 -21.19 -21.37 -4.77
C ALA A 418 -22.42 -20.48 -4.50
N SER A 419 -22.27 -19.18 -4.66
CA SER A 419 -23.35 -18.18 -4.53
C SER A 419 -24.19 -18.00 -5.80
N GLY A 420 -23.93 -18.77 -6.87
CA GLY A 420 -24.66 -18.64 -8.14
C GLY A 420 -24.42 -17.34 -8.92
N ILE A 421 -23.45 -16.52 -8.50
CA ILE A 421 -23.12 -15.25 -9.15
C ILE A 421 -22.42 -15.48 -10.48
N ILE A 422 -21.59 -16.51 -10.58
CA ILE A 422 -20.97 -16.96 -11.82
C ILE A 422 -21.35 -18.39 -12.12
N ASN A 423 -21.81 -18.63 -13.34
CA ASN A 423 -22.01 -19.99 -13.86
C ASN A 423 -20.84 -20.29 -14.81
N LEU A 424 -19.99 -21.23 -14.41
CA LEU A 424 -18.86 -21.69 -15.20
C LEU A 424 -19.18 -23.10 -15.65
N ASP A 425 -20.10 -23.24 -16.63
CA ASP A 425 -20.33 -24.49 -17.32
C ASP A 425 -19.12 -24.79 -18.23
N PRO A 426 -18.45 -25.93 -18.10
CA PRO A 426 -17.31 -26.28 -18.96
C PRO A 426 -17.66 -26.37 -20.46
N ALA A 427 -18.94 -26.51 -20.78
CA ALA A 427 -19.43 -26.58 -22.17
C ALA A 427 -19.65 -25.21 -22.83
N VAL A 428 -19.66 -24.13 -22.05
CA VAL A 428 -19.86 -22.79 -22.59
C VAL A 428 -18.51 -22.06 -22.64
N LYS A 429 -18.05 -21.67 -23.82
CA LYS A 429 -16.92 -20.74 -23.96
C LYS A 429 -17.19 -19.53 -23.04
N PRO A 430 -16.25 -19.14 -22.16
CA PRO A 430 -16.49 -18.10 -21.20
C PRO A 430 -16.62 -16.73 -21.89
N GLU A 431 -17.81 -16.40 -22.36
CA GLU A 431 -18.22 -15.03 -22.55
C GLU A 431 -18.69 -14.54 -21.17
N LEU A 432 -17.89 -13.68 -20.54
CA LEU A 432 -18.28 -12.95 -19.33
C LEU A 432 -19.43 -12.00 -19.68
N ARG A 433 -20.66 -12.49 -19.70
CA ARG A 433 -21.86 -11.66 -19.70
C ARG A 433 -22.08 -11.12 -18.29
N TRP A 434 -21.66 -9.91 -18.05
CA TRP A 434 -22.13 -9.13 -16.93
C TRP A 434 -23.59 -8.76 -17.17
N GLN A 435 -24.51 -9.59 -16.72
CA GLN A 435 -25.89 -9.16 -16.58
C GLN A 435 -25.97 -8.32 -15.28
N ALA A 436 -25.97 -7.01 -15.45
CA ALA A 436 -26.36 -6.09 -14.38
C ALA A 436 -27.87 -6.27 -14.14
N SER A 437 -28.22 -7.12 -13.21
CA SER A 437 -29.57 -7.14 -12.63
C SER A 437 -29.65 -5.94 -11.69
N ILE A 438 -29.97 -4.77 -12.23
CA ILE A 438 -30.54 -3.68 -11.46
C ILE A 438 -32.06 -3.84 -11.62
N GLN A 439 -32.68 -4.53 -10.71
CA GLN A 439 -34.10 -4.44 -10.44
C GLN A 439 -34.27 -4.07 -8.97
N GLY A 440 -35.00 -2.95 -8.74
CA GLY A 440 -35.53 -2.49 -7.46
C GLY A 440 -34.65 -1.48 -6.75
#